data_5d017cc432ac211258ffe6e3daf416e1
#
_entry.id   5d017cc432ac211258ffe6e3daf416e1
#
_cell.length_a   1.000
_cell.length_b   1.000
_cell.length_c   1.000
_cell.angle_alpha   90.00
_cell.angle_beta   90.00
_cell.angle_gamma   90.00
#
_symmetry.space_group_name_H-M   'P 1'
#
loop_
_entity.id
_entity.type
_entity.pdbx_description
1 polymer ?
#
loop_
_entity_poly.entity_id
_entity_poly.type
_entity_poly.pdbx_seq_one_letter_code
_entity_poly.pdbx_strand_id
1 'polypeptide(L)'
;VTTFSFPSITPTTNTFELVANTRTFQSPLTNAIQTTSRKGSLWKISMQFANLSGADRKTMQAFLAKLNGQQHRFTVQDHSYTLSGGGGGTLQVNGGTQSGTSLVCDGATASVANYLKAGDYIAFNNELHMVVADTNSDASGNVTISIAPPIRKTPADDTIVEYTVPKGVFILSGPASWDTQLSITSSFNIEAVEDVLA
;
A
#
# COMPACT_ATOMS: atom_id res chain seq x y z
N VAL A 1 11.06 -14.40 9.71
CA VAL A 1 9.88 -13.53 9.53
C VAL A 1 8.97 -14.19 8.52
N THR A 2 7.66 -14.27 8.81
CA THR A 2 6.66 -14.83 7.89
C THR A 2 5.64 -13.72 7.58
N THR A 3 5.19 -13.65 6.33
CA THR A 3 4.14 -12.73 5.91
C THR A 3 2.82 -13.49 5.78
N PHE A 4 1.77 -12.99 6.42
CA PHE A 4 0.43 -13.57 6.39
C PHE A 4 -0.54 -12.68 5.62
N SER A 5 -1.55 -13.26 4.98
CA SER A 5 -2.64 -12.47 4.42
C SER A 5 -3.57 -11.98 5.52
N PHE A 6 -3.97 -10.70 5.45
CA PHE A 6 -5.00 -10.16 6.34
C PHE A 6 -6.32 -10.91 6.13
N PRO A 7 -7.10 -11.19 7.19
CA PRO A 7 -8.41 -11.83 7.04
C PRO A 7 -9.36 -11.00 6.17
N SER A 8 -10.26 -11.67 5.45
CA SER A 8 -11.28 -11.01 4.61
C SER A 8 -12.42 -10.44 5.47
N ILE A 9 -12.07 -9.57 6.41
CA ILE A 9 -13.00 -8.87 7.30
C ILE A 9 -12.90 -7.39 6.97
N THR A 10 -14.04 -6.79 6.62
CA THR A 10 -14.09 -5.37 6.25
C THR A 10 -14.03 -4.48 7.50
N PRO A 11 -13.13 -3.51 7.58
CA PRO A 11 -13.08 -2.56 8.68
C PRO A 11 -14.27 -1.60 8.64
N THR A 12 -14.68 -1.11 9.81
CA THR A 12 -15.68 -0.04 9.93
C THR A 12 -15.10 1.30 9.49
N THR A 13 -13.81 1.52 9.78
CA THR A 13 -13.05 2.69 9.36
C THR A 13 -11.68 2.25 8.88
N ASN A 14 -11.25 2.79 7.76
CA ASN A 14 -9.96 2.49 7.16
C ASN A 14 -9.27 3.81 6.79
N THR A 15 -8.06 4.01 7.26
CA THR A 15 -7.25 5.20 6.98
C THR A 15 -5.89 4.76 6.44
N PHE A 16 -5.55 5.27 5.27
CA PHE A 16 -4.23 5.16 4.68
C PHE A 16 -3.57 6.54 4.67
N GLU A 17 -2.39 6.66 5.26
CA GLU A 17 -1.62 7.88 5.35
C GLU A 17 -0.24 7.66 4.71
N LEU A 18 0.12 8.52 3.75
CA LEU A 18 1.48 8.52 3.21
C LEU A 18 2.38 9.42 4.06
N VAL A 19 3.28 8.79 4.81
CA VAL A 19 4.27 9.48 5.63
C VAL A 19 5.50 9.80 4.78
N ALA A 20 5.64 11.07 4.40
CA ALA A 20 6.77 11.52 3.60
C ALA A 20 8.04 11.66 4.45
N ASN A 21 9.18 11.17 3.94
CA ASN A 21 10.49 11.35 4.57
C ASN A 21 11.14 12.64 4.08
N THR A 22 10.60 13.77 4.52
CA THR A 22 11.10 15.11 4.17
C THR A 22 11.64 15.83 5.39
N ARG A 23 12.69 16.61 5.20
CA ARG A 23 13.21 17.55 6.20
C ARG A 23 13.14 18.97 5.67
N THR A 24 12.64 19.86 6.50
CA THR A 24 12.61 21.30 6.24
C THR A 24 13.65 22.01 7.10
N PHE A 25 14.37 22.95 6.51
CA PHE A 25 15.29 23.85 7.19
C PHE A 25 14.79 25.28 6.94
N GLN A 26 14.56 26.01 8.01
CA GLN A 26 14.14 27.41 7.93
C GLN A 26 15.28 28.31 8.40
N SER A 27 15.62 29.30 7.59
CA SER A 27 16.62 30.33 7.96
C SER A 27 16.05 31.25 9.03
N PRO A 28 16.71 31.40 10.18
CA PRO A 28 16.23 32.31 11.23
C PRO A 28 16.32 33.78 10.83
N LEU A 29 17.14 34.15 9.82
CA LEU A 29 17.34 35.52 9.37
C LEU A 29 16.36 35.93 8.27
N THR A 30 16.06 35.05 7.33
CA THR A 30 15.29 35.38 6.13
C THR A 30 13.94 34.66 6.06
N ASN A 31 13.65 33.73 7.02
CA ASN A 31 12.53 32.83 6.97
C ASN A 31 12.44 31.94 5.70
N ALA A 32 13.50 31.92 4.88
CA ALA A 32 13.57 31.07 3.71
C ALA A 32 13.52 29.58 4.13
N ILE A 33 12.67 28.81 3.46
CA ILE A 33 12.49 27.38 3.74
C ILE A 33 13.20 26.57 2.65
N GLN A 34 14.09 25.67 3.06
CA GLN A 34 14.66 24.64 2.21
C GLN A 34 14.09 23.28 2.61
N THR A 35 13.68 22.50 1.62
CA THR A 35 13.13 21.16 1.85
C THR A 35 14.01 20.12 1.16
N THR A 36 14.38 19.10 1.90
CA THR A 36 15.10 17.93 1.38
C THR A 36 14.24 16.70 1.51
N SER A 37 13.94 16.04 0.40
CA SER A 37 13.25 14.76 0.38
C SER A 37 14.27 13.61 0.39
N ARG A 38 13.99 12.57 1.16
CA ARG A 38 14.82 11.37 1.25
C ARG A 38 13.98 10.15 0.86
N LYS A 39 14.62 9.09 0.36
CA LYS A 39 13.98 7.77 0.19
C LYS A 39 13.50 7.26 1.56
N GLY A 40 12.42 6.48 1.57
CA GLY A 40 11.88 5.90 2.80
C GLY A 40 10.55 6.52 3.23
N SER A 41 9.84 7.21 2.34
CA SER A 41 8.41 7.47 2.53
C SER A 41 7.67 6.13 2.56
N LEU A 42 6.69 6.00 3.47
CA LEU A 42 5.98 4.73 3.71
C LEU A 42 4.50 5.00 3.98
N TRP A 43 3.70 3.95 3.83
CA TRP A 43 2.30 3.98 4.21
C TRP A 43 2.12 3.64 5.69
N LYS A 44 1.30 4.43 6.36
CA LYS A 44 0.77 4.12 7.70
C LYS A 44 -0.71 3.83 7.54
N ILE A 45 -1.19 2.77 8.18
CA ILE A 45 -2.59 2.39 8.17
C ILE A 45 -3.16 2.37 9.58
N SER A 46 -4.43 2.75 9.67
CA SER A 46 -5.23 2.60 10.87
C SER A 46 -6.58 2.02 10.46
N MET A 47 -6.92 0.85 11.00
CA MET A 47 -8.15 0.15 10.71
C MET A 47 -8.92 -0.10 12.01
N GLN A 48 -10.19 0.28 12.02
CA GLN A 48 -11.08 0.02 13.15
C GLN A 48 -12.13 -1.00 12.75
N PHE A 49 -12.36 -1.95 13.62
CA PHE A 49 -13.39 -2.98 13.49
C PHE A 49 -14.30 -2.88 14.71
N ALA A 50 -15.53 -2.49 14.49
CA ALA A 50 -16.50 -2.35 15.57
C ALA A 50 -17.43 -3.57 15.64
N ASN A 51 -17.68 -4.05 16.84
CA ASN A 51 -18.71 -5.04 17.13
C ASN A 51 -18.58 -6.36 16.34
N LEU A 52 -17.37 -6.84 16.10
CA LEU A 52 -17.16 -8.16 15.50
C LEU A 52 -17.69 -9.25 16.43
N SER A 53 -18.48 -10.17 15.88
CA SER A 53 -19.09 -11.29 16.60
C SER A 53 -18.76 -12.65 15.97
N GLY A 54 -19.06 -13.73 16.68
CA GLY A 54 -18.98 -15.07 16.14
C GLY A 54 -17.61 -15.46 15.58
N ALA A 55 -17.60 -15.94 14.35
CA ALA A 55 -16.39 -16.45 13.66
C ALA A 55 -15.39 -15.33 13.36
N ASP A 56 -15.86 -14.16 12.92
CA ASP A 56 -15.00 -13.03 12.54
C ASP A 56 -14.16 -12.54 13.72
N ARG A 57 -14.78 -12.43 14.90
CA ARG A 57 -14.07 -12.09 16.14
C ARG A 57 -12.94 -13.08 16.42
N LYS A 58 -13.23 -14.38 16.37
CA LYS A 58 -12.24 -15.44 16.64
C LYS A 58 -11.14 -15.45 15.59
N THR A 59 -11.48 -15.23 14.34
CA THR A 59 -10.52 -15.14 13.22
C THR A 59 -9.57 -13.97 13.42
N MET A 60 -10.09 -12.79 13.81
CA MET A 60 -9.25 -11.62 14.06
C MET A 60 -8.34 -11.83 15.28
N GLN A 61 -8.87 -12.38 16.38
CA GLN A 61 -8.05 -12.69 17.57
C GLN A 61 -6.92 -13.67 17.24
N ALA A 62 -7.24 -14.76 16.52
CA ALA A 62 -6.25 -15.75 16.10
C ALA A 62 -5.19 -15.15 15.15
N PHE A 63 -5.60 -14.28 14.24
CA PHE A 63 -4.70 -13.57 13.34
C PHE A 63 -3.72 -12.68 14.11
N LEU A 64 -4.21 -11.84 15.03
CA LEU A 64 -3.37 -10.96 15.84
C LEU A 64 -2.41 -11.75 16.75
N ALA A 65 -2.87 -12.86 17.34
CA ALA A 65 -2.03 -13.76 18.11
C ALA A 65 -0.92 -14.39 17.24
N LYS A 66 -1.26 -14.77 15.99
CA LYS A 66 -0.31 -15.35 15.02
C LYS A 66 0.77 -14.36 14.58
N LEU A 67 0.47 -13.06 14.53
CA LEU A 67 1.46 -12.03 14.22
C LEU A 67 2.55 -11.92 15.31
N ASN A 68 2.26 -12.37 16.52
CA ASN A 68 3.18 -12.30 17.65
C ASN A 68 3.80 -10.89 17.81
N GLY A 69 2.92 -9.88 17.91
CA GLY A 69 3.32 -8.48 17.95
C GLY A 69 3.97 -8.04 16.63
N GLN A 70 5.19 -7.55 16.71
CA GLN A 70 5.94 -7.04 15.56
C GLN A 70 6.87 -8.10 14.92
N GLN A 71 6.76 -9.38 15.30
CA GLN A 71 7.65 -10.42 14.78
C GLN A 71 7.34 -10.75 13.33
N HIS A 72 6.08 -10.80 12.96
CA HIS A 72 5.62 -11.19 11.63
C HIS A 72 5.02 -10.01 10.87
N ARG A 73 4.77 -10.22 9.59
CA ARG A 73 4.23 -9.25 8.64
C ARG A 73 2.88 -9.71 8.13
N PHE A 74 2.13 -8.78 7.56
CA PHE A 74 0.89 -9.11 6.88
C PHE A 74 0.68 -8.24 5.64
N THR A 75 -0.01 -8.82 4.66
CA THR A 75 -0.42 -8.08 3.46
C THR A 75 -1.83 -7.57 3.64
N VAL A 76 -2.05 -6.32 3.31
CA VAL A 76 -3.38 -5.71 3.31
C VAL A 76 -3.52 -4.74 2.15
N GLN A 77 -4.73 -4.63 1.64
CA GLN A 77 -5.15 -3.63 0.65
C GLN A 77 -5.96 -2.53 1.33
N ASP A 78 -6.11 -1.42 0.64
CA ASP A 78 -7.16 -0.46 1.00
C ASP A 78 -8.52 -1.08 0.67
N HIS A 79 -9.35 -1.32 1.69
CA HIS A 79 -10.67 -1.94 1.53
C HIS A 79 -11.67 -1.03 0.80
N SER A 80 -11.40 0.26 0.71
CA SER A 80 -12.22 1.22 -0.03
C SER A 80 -11.80 1.34 -1.50
N TYR A 81 -10.65 0.73 -1.87
CA TYR A 81 -10.12 0.85 -3.21
C TYR A 81 -10.95 0.11 -4.25
N THR A 82 -11.23 0.81 -5.32
CA THR A 82 -11.78 0.27 -6.56
C THR A 82 -11.02 0.90 -7.73
N LEU A 83 -10.56 0.09 -8.65
CA LEU A 83 -9.85 0.57 -9.85
C LEU A 83 -10.72 1.57 -10.62
N SER A 84 -10.18 2.76 -10.86
CA SER A 84 -10.87 3.84 -11.58
C SER A 84 -10.49 3.90 -13.06
N GLY A 85 -9.34 3.35 -13.41
CA GLY A 85 -8.86 3.25 -14.79
C GLY A 85 -9.49 2.09 -15.58
N GLY A 86 -9.21 2.02 -16.87
CA GLY A 86 -9.70 0.95 -17.76
C GLY A 86 -9.02 -0.39 -17.50
N GLY A 87 -7.76 -0.39 -17.07
CA GLY A 87 -6.98 -1.59 -16.79
C GLY A 87 -6.88 -2.56 -17.99
N GLY A 88 -6.61 -3.81 -17.66
CA GLY A 88 -6.57 -4.93 -18.62
C GLY A 88 -5.16 -5.41 -18.94
N GLY A 89 -5.04 -6.70 -19.25
CA GLY A 89 -3.75 -7.36 -19.46
C GLY A 89 -3.04 -7.72 -18.15
N THR A 90 -1.86 -8.31 -18.27
CA THR A 90 -0.96 -8.61 -17.15
C THR A 90 0.16 -7.59 -17.16
N LEU A 91 0.03 -6.58 -16.31
CA LEU A 91 0.99 -5.49 -16.24
C LEU A 91 2.29 -5.97 -15.60
N GLN A 92 3.42 -5.70 -16.25
CA GLN A 92 4.74 -6.10 -15.81
C GLN A 92 5.73 -4.94 -15.94
N VAL A 93 6.77 -4.97 -15.16
CA VAL A 93 7.87 -4.00 -15.25
C VAL A 93 8.65 -4.24 -16.53
N ASN A 94 8.78 -3.22 -17.36
CA ASN A 94 9.53 -3.29 -18.61
C ASN A 94 10.94 -2.74 -18.40
N GLY A 95 11.91 -3.63 -18.28
CA GLY A 95 13.30 -3.33 -17.98
C GLY A 95 13.60 -3.18 -16.50
N GLY A 96 14.60 -3.91 -16.02
CA GLY A 96 15.09 -3.85 -14.66
C GLY A 96 15.77 -2.51 -14.33
N THR A 97 16.19 -2.35 -13.08
CA THR A 97 16.94 -1.17 -12.57
C THR A 97 16.18 0.16 -12.50
N GLN A 98 14.85 0.14 -12.59
CA GLN A 98 14.03 1.35 -12.48
C GLN A 98 14.06 1.93 -11.06
N SER A 99 13.99 3.25 -10.97
CA SER A 99 14.04 3.99 -9.69
C SER A 99 13.37 5.36 -9.82
N GLY A 100 13.10 6.01 -8.70
CA GLY A 100 12.45 7.32 -8.69
C GLY A 100 10.93 7.20 -8.64
N THR A 101 10.23 8.10 -9.32
CA THR A 101 8.77 8.24 -9.29
C THR A 101 8.08 7.88 -10.60
N SER A 102 8.82 7.24 -11.51
CA SER A 102 8.30 6.79 -12.80
C SER A 102 8.56 5.30 -12.94
N LEU A 103 7.54 4.54 -13.31
CA LEU A 103 7.60 3.11 -13.56
C LEU A 103 7.18 2.87 -15.00
N VAL A 104 8.06 2.25 -15.79
CA VAL A 104 7.77 1.81 -17.16
C VAL A 104 7.32 0.36 -17.12
N CYS A 105 6.18 0.09 -17.72
CA CYS A 105 5.55 -1.24 -17.74
C CYS A 105 5.17 -1.63 -19.16
N ASP A 106 5.01 -2.93 -19.36
CA ASP A 106 4.40 -3.54 -20.55
C ASP A 106 3.32 -4.55 -20.16
N GLY A 107 2.82 -5.32 -21.13
CA GLY A 107 1.77 -6.31 -20.91
C GLY A 107 0.37 -5.75 -20.63
N ALA A 108 0.19 -4.42 -20.72
CA ALA A 108 -1.10 -3.79 -20.66
C ALA A 108 -1.94 -4.07 -21.92
N THR A 109 -3.27 -3.99 -21.78
CA THR A 109 -4.12 -3.95 -22.97
C THR A 109 -3.78 -2.74 -23.83
N ALA A 110 -3.55 -2.94 -25.12
CA ALA A 110 -3.10 -1.90 -26.04
C ALA A 110 -4.17 -0.82 -26.25
N SER A 111 -3.72 0.42 -26.43
CA SER A 111 -4.56 1.57 -26.83
C SER A 111 -5.73 1.87 -25.87
N VAL A 112 -5.56 1.64 -24.58
CA VAL A 112 -6.55 1.98 -23.55
C VAL A 112 -6.30 3.40 -23.06
N ALA A 113 -7.26 4.29 -23.27
CA ALA A 113 -7.26 5.61 -22.66
C ALA A 113 -7.59 5.50 -21.16
N ASN A 114 -6.90 6.29 -20.35
CA ASN A 114 -7.02 6.22 -18.90
C ASN A 114 -6.83 4.79 -18.36
N TYR A 115 -5.76 4.14 -18.77
CA TYR A 115 -5.43 2.78 -18.34
C TYR A 115 -5.37 2.68 -16.80
N LEU A 116 -4.69 3.61 -16.15
CA LEU A 116 -4.79 3.91 -14.73
C LEU A 116 -5.05 5.39 -14.54
N LYS A 117 -5.73 5.75 -13.45
CA LYS A 117 -6.02 7.15 -13.10
C LYS A 117 -5.31 7.57 -11.82
N ALA A 118 -5.13 8.88 -11.69
CA ALA A 118 -4.64 9.46 -10.45
C ALA A 118 -5.54 9.05 -9.27
N GLY A 119 -4.92 8.50 -8.23
CA GLY A 119 -5.60 7.92 -7.07
C GLY A 119 -5.72 6.40 -7.12
N ASP A 120 -5.47 5.75 -8.26
CA ASP A 120 -5.37 4.29 -8.31
C ASP A 120 -4.12 3.81 -7.55
N TYR A 121 -4.21 2.62 -6.96
CA TYR A 121 -3.06 1.97 -6.32
C TYR A 121 -2.46 0.91 -7.23
N ILE A 122 -1.16 0.72 -7.10
CA ILE A 122 -0.43 -0.40 -7.68
C ILE A 122 0.51 -1.01 -6.64
N ALA A 123 0.81 -2.28 -6.77
CA ALA A 123 1.75 -2.96 -5.88
C ALA A 123 2.72 -3.83 -6.68
N PHE A 124 3.99 -3.75 -6.35
CA PHE A 124 5.07 -4.60 -6.86
C PHE A 124 6.19 -4.67 -5.82
N ASN A 125 6.99 -5.72 -5.82
CA ASN A 125 8.07 -5.95 -4.85
C ASN A 125 7.67 -5.80 -3.38
N ASN A 126 6.43 -6.09 -3.02
CA ASN A 126 5.85 -5.88 -1.69
C ASN A 126 5.66 -4.39 -1.31
N GLU A 127 5.88 -3.47 -2.23
CA GLU A 127 5.68 -2.04 -2.04
C GLU A 127 4.32 -1.60 -2.58
N LEU A 128 3.62 -0.74 -1.83
CA LEU A 128 2.38 -0.12 -2.26
C LEU A 128 2.66 1.30 -2.77
N HIS A 129 2.16 1.61 -3.96
CA HIS A 129 2.30 2.92 -4.58
C HIS A 129 0.93 3.44 -5.04
N MET A 130 0.78 4.76 -5.03
CA MET A 130 -0.37 5.44 -5.62
C MET A 130 0.03 6.05 -6.96
N VAL A 131 -0.81 5.91 -7.95
CA VAL A 131 -0.71 6.59 -9.24
C VAL A 131 -1.04 8.07 -9.05
N VAL A 132 -0.17 8.97 -9.49
CA VAL A 132 -0.33 10.42 -9.26
C VAL A 132 -0.72 11.21 -10.52
N ALA A 133 -0.78 10.55 -11.66
CA ALA A 133 -1.24 11.14 -12.92
C ALA A 133 -1.94 10.09 -13.78
N ASP A 134 -2.97 10.49 -14.52
CA ASP A 134 -3.65 9.61 -15.46
C ASP A 134 -2.67 9.08 -16.52
N THR A 135 -2.78 7.81 -16.85
CA THR A 135 -1.91 7.12 -17.81
C THR A 135 -2.71 6.46 -18.92
N ASN A 136 -2.11 6.38 -20.10
CA ASN A 136 -2.67 5.66 -21.23
C ASN A 136 -1.72 4.53 -21.64
N SER A 137 -2.24 3.43 -22.16
CA SER A 137 -1.42 2.42 -22.82
C SER A 137 -1.21 2.77 -24.30
N ASP A 138 -0.03 2.48 -24.80
CA ASP A 138 0.29 2.65 -26.23
C ASP A 138 -0.25 1.49 -27.09
N ALA A 139 -0.02 1.55 -28.40
CA ALA A 139 -0.46 0.51 -29.34
C ALA A 139 0.25 -0.85 -29.15
N SER A 140 1.34 -0.88 -28.39
CA SER A 140 2.10 -2.09 -28.04
C SER A 140 1.83 -2.60 -26.63
N GLY A 141 0.96 -1.90 -25.88
CA GLY A 141 0.67 -2.26 -24.48
C GLY A 141 1.71 -1.77 -23.46
N ASN A 142 2.53 -0.77 -23.82
CA ASN A 142 3.43 -0.13 -22.86
C ASN A 142 2.71 0.99 -22.12
N VAL A 143 3.08 1.18 -20.86
CA VAL A 143 2.53 2.22 -19.98
C VAL A 143 3.66 2.83 -19.16
N THR A 144 3.71 4.16 -19.06
CA THR A 144 4.59 4.85 -18.10
C THR A 144 3.73 5.44 -17.00
N ILE A 145 3.97 5.00 -15.76
CA ILE A 145 3.15 5.32 -14.60
C ILE A 145 3.93 6.27 -13.69
N SER A 146 3.34 7.42 -13.36
CA SER A 146 3.87 8.30 -12.33
C SER A 146 3.35 7.87 -10.96
N ILE A 147 4.24 7.62 -9.99
CA ILE A 147 3.91 7.00 -8.71
C ILE A 147 4.41 7.77 -7.50
N ALA A 148 3.75 7.61 -6.39
CA ALA A 148 4.18 8.00 -5.04
C ALA A 148 3.84 6.88 -4.04
N PRO A 149 4.72 6.59 -3.07
CA PRO A 149 6.09 7.07 -2.88
C PRO A 149 7.04 6.64 -3.99
N PRO A 150 8.27 7.18 -4.06
CA PRO A 150 9.28 6.73 -5.03
C PRO A 150 9.65 5.26 -4.79
N ILE A 151 10.07 4.57 -5.85
CA ILE A 151 10.57 3.18 -5.80
C ILE A 151 11.70 3.09 -4.78
N ARG A 152 11.55 2.23 -3.79
CA ARG A 152 12.54 1.99 -2.73
C ARG A 152 13.47 0.84 -3.09
N LYS A 153 12.87 -0.27 -3.53
CA LYS A 153 13.57 -1.49 -3.96
C LYS A 153 13.42 -1.63 -5.47
N THR A 154 14.52 -1.56 -6.16
CA THR A 154 14.58 -1.67 -7.63
C THR A 154 13.92 -2.97 -8.10
N PRO A 155 12.88 -2.90 -8.95
CA PRO A 155 12.23 -4.09 -9.48
C PRO A 155 13.12 -4.80 -10.49
N ALA A 156 12.96 -6.12 -10.59
CA ALA A 156 13.47 -6.91 -11.70
C ALA A 156 12.61 -6.69 -12.94
N ASP A 157 13.17 -7.01 -14.10
CA ASP A 157 12.40 -7.12 -15.33
C ASP A 157 11.30 -8.17 -15.18
N ASP A 158 10.18 -8.00 -15.85
CA ASP A 158 9.00 -8.87 -15.80
C ASP A 158 8.34 -9.02 -14.39
N THR A 159 8.73 -8.17 -13.42
CA THR A 159 8.02 -8.15 -12.13
C THR A 159 6.56 -7.77 -12.34
N ILE A 160 5.64 -8.62 -11.85
CA ILE A 160 4.19 -8.36 -11.96
C ILE A 160 3.82 -7.12 -11.15
N VAL A 161 3.05 -6.24 -11.75
CA VAL A 161 2.47 -5.04 -11.15
C VAL A 161 0.98 -5.28 -10.93
N GLU A 162 0.60 -5.50 -9.67
CA GLU A 162 -0.79 -5.70 -9.29
C GLU A 162 -1.50 -4.35 -9.15
N TYR A 163 -2.61 -4.18 -9.86
CA TYR A 163 -3.42 -2.95 -9.86
C TYR A 163 -4.91 -3.19 -9.56
N THR A 164 -5.36 -4.45 -9.57
CA THR A 164 -6.76 -4.80 -9.26
C THR A 164 -6.99 -4.95 -7.77
N VAL A 165 -6.07 -5.62 -7.09
CA VAL A 165 -6.11 -5.86 -5.64
C VAL A 165 -4.73 -5.56 -5.04
N PRO A 166 -4.22 -4.32 -5.19
CA PRO A 166 -2.87 -3.98 -4.76
C PRO A 166 -2.74 -4.07 -3.24
N LYS A 167 -1.73 -4.81 -2.79
CA LYS A 167 -1.45 -5.04 -1.36
C LYS A 167 -0.05 -4.60 -1.01
N GLY A 168 0.08 -3.84 0.07
CA GLY A 168 1.37 -3.58 0.70
C GLY A 168 1.65 -4.60 1.81
N VAL A 169 2.91 -4.70 2.20
CA VAL A 169 3.36 -5.51 3.36
C VAL A 169 3.53 -4.60 4.56
N PHE A 170 2.88 -4.94 5.66
CA PHE A 170 2.83 -4.12 6.87
C PHE A 170 3.32 -4.87 8.10
N ILE A 171 3.80 -4.09 9.07
CA ILE A 171 4.14 -4.51 10.42
C ILE A 171 3.28 -3.73 11.42
N LEU A 172 2.81 -4.36 12.47
CA LEU A 172 2.09 -3.66 13.54
C LEU A 172 2.94 -2.55 14.14
N SER A 173 2.34 -1.39 14.41
CA SER A 173 3.03 -0.25 15.07
C SER A 173 3.24 -0.46 16.56
N GLY A 174 2.46 -1.37 17.17
CA GLY A 174 2.49 -1.65 18.60
C GLY A 174 1.87 -3.00 18.94
N PRO A 175 1.68 -3.30 20.24
CA PRO A 175 1.03 -4.53 20.67
C PRO A 175 -0.42 -4.55 20.21
N ALA A 176 -0.88 -5.72 19.77
CA ALA A 176 -2.28 -5.93 19.41
C ALA A 176 -3.13 -6.04 20.69
N SER A 177 -4.23 -5.31 20.73
CA SER A 177 -5.23 -5.38 21.80
C SER A 177 -6.65 -5.42 21.22
N TRP A 178 -7.57 -5.92 22.01
CA TRP A 178 -9.00 -5.89 21.66
C TRP A 178 -9.84 -5.79 22.93
N ASP A 179 -10.95 -5.10 22.81
CA ASP A 179 -11.95 -4.98 23.88
C ASP A 179 -13.08 -5.96 23.61
N THR A 180 -13.46 -6.74 24.63
CA THR A 180 -14.58 -7.68 24.56
C THR A 180 -15.71 -7.20 25.45
N GLN A 181 -16.87 -6.97 24.88
CA GLN A 181 -18.09 -6.60 25.60
C GLN A 181 -18.84 -7.84 26.07
N LEU A 182 -19.63 -7.69 27.13
CA LEU A 182 -20.48 -8.77 27.66
C LEU A 182 -21.49 -9.31 26.65
N SER A 183 -21.85 -8.52 25.63
CA SER A 183 -22.69 -8.94 24.49
C SER A 183 -21.99 -9.86 23.48
N ILE A 184 -20.81 -10.38 23.80
CA ILE A 184 -20.02 -11.33 22.98
C ILE A 184 -19.54 -10.68 21.64
N THR A 185 -19.41 -9.36 21.60
CA THR A 185 -18.78 -8.63 20.51
C THR A 185 -17.41 -8.11 20.93
N SER A 186 -16.52 -7.89 19.98
CA SER A 186 -15.22 -7.26 20.24
C SER A 186 -14.95 -6.18 19.21
N SER A 187 -14.31 -5.12 19.67
CA SER A 187 -13.78 -4.06 18.82
C SER A 187 -12.26 -4.19 18.74
N PHE A 188 -11.72 -3.92 17.56
CA PHE A 188 -10.28 -3.98 17.29
C PHE A 188 -9.84 -2.66 16.68
N ASN A 189 -8.68 -2.18 17.12
CA ASN A 189 -7.96 -1.11 16.48
C ASN A 189 -6.58 -1.62 16.05
N ILE A 190 -6.29 -1.56 14.77
CA ILE A 190 -5.05 -2.07 14.18
C ILE A 190 -4.33 -0.89 13.55
N GLU A 191 -3.18 -0.56 14.10
CA GLU A 191 -2.25 0.40 13.52
C GLU A 191 -1.02 -0.33 13.01
N ALA A 192 -0.64 -0.02 11.79
CA ALA A 192 0.52 -0.63 11.18
C ALA A 192 1.23 0.34 10.24
N VAL A 193 2.49 0.06 9.99
CA VAL A 193 3.33 0.79 9.05
C VAL A 193 3.85 -0.16 7.99
N GLU A 194 4.04 0.34 6.80
CA GLU A 194 4.59 -0.44 5.70
C GLU A 194 6.03 -0.88 6.02
N ASP A 195 6.33 -2.15 5.79
CA ASP A 195 7.69 -2.67 5.94
C ASP A 195 8.50 -2.42 4.67
N VAL A 196 9.32 -1.39 4.70
CA VAL A 196 10.16 -0.97 3.55
C VAL A 196 11.30 -1.94 3.23
N LEU A 197 11.50 -2.97 4.06
CA LEU A 197 12.54 -3.99 3.88
C LEU A 197 11.97 -5.37 3.53
N ALA A 198 10.65 -5.47 3.36
CA ALA A 198 9.96 -6.73 3.07
C ALA A 198 10.30 -7.33 1.70
#